data_425192c8ecd5dde838aa0319774ccca7
#
_entry.id   425192c8ecd5dde838aa0319774ccca7
#
_cell.length_a   1.000
_cell.length_b   1.000
_cell.length_c   1.000
_cell.angle_alpha   90.00
_cell.angle_beta   90.00
_cell.angle_gamma   90.00
#
_symmetry.space_group_name_H-M   'P 1'
#
loop_
_entity.id
_entity.type
_entity.pdbx_description
1 polymer ?
#
loop_
_entity_poly.entity_id
_entity_poly.type
_entity_poly.pdbx_seq_one_letter_code
_entity_poly.pdbx_strand_id
1 'polypeptide(L)' 'MDVILPIFSQRLKQLRRDRKITQKAMAELLGKTERHYQAIEAGCINVPATQLIFLARYFQTSVDYLLGRTNVKQPYPKK' A
#
# COMPACT_ATOMS: atom_id res chain seq x y z
N MET A 1 -16.25 7.72 -7.05
CA MET A 1 -14.87 8.12 -7.35
C MET A 1 -14.19 7.00 -8.11
N ASP A 2 -13.50 7.30 -9.19
CA ASP A 2 -12.89 6.26 -10.03
C ASP A 2 -11.67 5.65 -9.36
N VAL A 3 -11.52 4.32 -9.52
CA VAL A 3 -10.34 3.62 -9.04
C VAL A 3 -9.27 3.71 -10.13
N ILE A 4 -8.15 4.35 -9.81
CA ILE A 4 -7.04 4.53 -10.75
C ILE A 4 -5.90 3.53 -10.50
N LEU A 5 -5.87 2.92 -9.32
CA LEU A 5 -4.83 1.94 -8.95
C LEU A 5 -5.48 0.66 -8.41
N PRO A 6 -6.16 -0.14 -9.26
CA PRO A 6 -6.93 -1.28 -8.76
C PRO A 6 -6.07 -2.39 -8.15
N ILE A 7 -4.93 -2.69 -8.74
CA ILE A 7 -4.06 -3.75 -8.22
C ILE A 7 -3.38 -3.31 -6.92
N PHE A 8 -2.93 -2.06 -6.87
CA PHE A 8 -2.39 -1.49 -5.64
C PHE A 8 -3.41 -1.57 -4.52
N SER A 9 -4.65 -1.18 -4.79
CA SER A 9 -5.74 -1.24 -3.82
C SER A 9 -5.91 -2.65 -3.24
N GLN A 10 -6.01 -3.65 -4.11
CA GLN A 10 -6.19 -5.04 -3.69
C GLN A 10 -5.03 -5.53 -2.85
N ARG A 11 -3.79 -5.28 -3.29
CA ARG A 11 -2.60 -5.78 -2.63
C ARG A 11 -2.34 -5.09 -1.30
N LEU A 12 -2.52 -3.77 -1.24
CA LEU A 12 -2.36 -3.04 0.02
C LEU A 12 -3.38 -3.53 1.06
N LYS A 13 -4.63 -3.66 0.64
CA LYS A 13 -5.69 -4.14 1.53
C LYS A 13 -5.37 -5.54 2.06
N GLN A 14 -4.91 -6.42 1.19
CA GLN A 14 -4.56 -7.79 1.59
C GLN A 14 -3.40 -7.81 2.58
N LEU A 15 -2.34 -7.05 2.30
CA LEU A 15 -1.18 -6.96 3.19
C LEU A 15 -1.59 -6.44 4.56
N ARG A 16 -2.43 -5.42 4.60
CA ARG A 16 -2.92 -4.84 5.85
C ARG A 16 -3.73 -5.86 6.65
N ARG A 17 -4.68 -6.52 5.98
CA ARG A 17 -5.56 -7.51 6.62
C ARG A 17 -4.79 -8.72 7.13
N ASP A 18 -3.79 -9.17 6.40
CA ASP A 18 -2.96 -10.31 6.81
C ASP A 18 -2.25 -10.04 8.12
N ARG A 19 -1.92 -8.78 8.41
CA ARG A 19 -1.31 -8.36 9.66
C ARG A 19 -2.32 -7.89 10.70
N LYS A 20 -3.61 -7.93 10.38
CA LYS A 20 -4.71 -7.52 11.26
C LYS A 20 -4.55 -6.06 11.73
N ILE A 21 -4.09 -5.20 10.83
CA ILE A 21 -3.91 -3.77 11.11
C ILE A 21 -5.16 -3.04 10.64
N THR A 22 -5.68 -2.14 11.47
CA THR A 22 -6.87 -1.35 11.10
C THR A 22 -6.49 -0.21 10.16
N GLN A 23 -7.48 0.31 9.43
CA GLN A 23 -7.28 1.49 8.60
C GLN A 23 -6.89 2.70 9.45
N LYS A 24 -7.46 2.82 10.65
CA LYS A 24 -7.11 3.89 11.56
C LYS A 24 -5.62 3.84 11.94
N ALA A 25 -5.12 2.64 12.26
CA ALA A 25 -3.72 2.45 12.60
C ALA A 25 -2.81 2.80 11.43
N MET A 26 -3.19 2.42 10.22
CA MET A 26 -2.43 2.78 9.02
C MET A 26 -2.42 4.28 8.79
N ALA A 27 -3.55 4.94 9.02
CA ALA A 27 -3.62 6.40 8.89
C ALA A 27 -2.67 7.08 9.85
N GLU A 28 -2.65 6.63 11.10
CA GLU A 28 -1.73 7.17 12.11
C GLU A 28 -0.26 6.94 11.71
N LEU A 29 0.05 5.75 11.20
CA LEU A 29 1.39 5.41 10.75
C LEU A 29 1.87 6.35 9.63
N LEU A 30 0.99 6.72 8.72
CA LEU A 30 1.31 7.59 7.59
C LEU A 30 1.16 9.08 7.92
N GLY A 31 0.69 9.42 9.12
CA GLY A 31 0.42 10.81 9.47
C GLY A 31 -0.73 11.42 8.70
N LYS A 32 -1.73 10.63 8.37
CA LYS A 32 -2.89 11.05 7.59
C LYS A 32 -4.17 10.85 8.38
N THR A 33 -5.27 11.48 7.93
CA THR A 33 -6.59 11.17 8.48
C THR A 33 -7.03 9.79 8.00
N GLU A 34 -7.92 9.16 8.75
CA GLU A 34 -8.45 7.87 8.36
C GLU A 34 -9.15 7.95 7.00
N ARG A 35 -9.88 9.03 6.75
CA ARG A 35 -10.55 9.24 5.46
C ARG A 35 -9.54 9.32 4.31
N HIS A 36 -8.43 10.03 4.52
CA HIS A 36 -7.37 10.12 3.50
C HIS A 36 -6.76 8.75 3.24
N TYR A 37 -6.47 7.99 4.30
CA TYR A 37 -5.94 6.64 4.14
C TYR A 37 -6.92 5.74 3.39
N GLN A 38 -8.22 5.85 3.68
CA GLN A 38 -9.23 5.06 2.97
C GLN A 38 -9.19 5.33 1.47
N ALA A 39 -8.99 6.59 1.05
CA ALA A 39 -8.84 6.92 -0.36
C ALA A 39 -7.57 6.32 -0.96
N ILE A 40 -6.47 6.31 -0.21
CA ILE A 40 -5.23 5.66 -0.63
C ILE A 40 -5.46 4.17 -0.86
N GLU A 41 -6.02 3.49 0.13
CA GLU A 41 -6.25 2.04 0.05
C GLU A 41 -7.26 1.67 -1.02
N ALA A 42 -8.25 2.53 -1.24
CA ALA A 42 -9.24 2.31 -2.30
C ALA A 42 -8.66 2.48 -3.71
N GLY A 43 -7.45 3.01 -3.82
CA GLY A 43 -6.82 3.22 -5.12
C GLY A 43 -7.41 4.35 -5.92
N CYS A 44 -8.07 5.31 -5.25
CA CYS A 44 -8.79 6.41 -5.90
C CYS A 44 -7.95 7.65 -6.09
N ILE A 45 -6.75 7.71 -5.52
CA ILE A 45 -5.86 8.86 -5.61
C ILE A 45 -4.45 8.39 -5.91
N ASN A 46 -3.63 9.29 -6.44
CA ASN A 46 -2.21 9.00 -6.65
C ASN A 46 -1.49 8.94 -5.31
N VAL A 47 -0.54 8.01 -5.23
CA VAL A 47 0.27 7.82 -4.03
C VAL A 47 1.69 8.28 -4.35
N PRO A 48 2.25 9.23 -3.60
CA PRO A 48 3.63 9.67 -3.85
C PRO A 48 4.62 8.51 -3.77
N ALA A 49 5.67 8.59 -4.57
CA ALA A 49 6.70 7.54 -4.60
C ALA A 49 7.29 7.27 -3.23
N THR A 50 7.47 8.32 -2.41
CA THR A 50 7.99 8.15 -1.05
C THR A 50 7.08 7.29 -0.18
N GLN A 51 5.76 7.43 -0.32
CA GLN A 51 4.81 6.61 0.41
C GLN A 51 4.79 5.17 -0.11
N LEU A 52 4.92 4.99 -1.42
CA LEU A 52 5.01 3.65 -2.00
C LEU A 52 6.23 2.90 -1.45
N ILE A 53 7.37 3.58 -1.39
CA ILE A 53 8.60 3.01 -0.85
C ILE A 53 8.41 2.66 0.63
N PHE A 54 7.80 3.56 1.40
CA PHE A 54 7.54 3.33 2.81
C PHE A 54 6.65 2.10 3.02
N LEU A 55 5.55 2.01 2.26
CA LEU A 55 4.62 0.89 2.38
C LEU A 55 5.28 -0.44 1.99
N ALA A 56 6.08 -0.42 0.92
CA ALA A 56 6.79 -1.62 0.49
C ALA A 56 7.73 -2.12 1.58
N ARG A 57 8.49 -1.22 2.20
CA ARG A 57 9.39 -1.58 3.30
C ARG A 57 8.63 -2.05 4.53
N TYR A 58 7.57 -1.34 4.89
CA TYR A 58 6.77 -1.69 6.06
C TYR A 58 6.18 -3.10 5.95
N PHE A 59 5.66 -3.44 4.77
CA PHE A 59 5.07 -4.75 4.53
C PHE A 59 6.07 -5.78 3.99
N GLN A 60 7.35 -5.43 3.94
CA GLN A 60 8.42 -6.34 3.49
C GLN A 60 8.15 -6.90 2.09
N THR A 61 7.80 -5.99 1.18
CA THR A 61 7.56 -6.32 -0.22
C THR A 61 8.23 -5.27 -1.11
N SER A 62 7.93 -5.28 -2.40
CA SER A 62 8.48 -4.33 -3.36
C SER A 62 7.43 -3.37 -3.87
N VAL A 63 7.86 -2.21 -4.36
CA VAL A 63 6.97 -1.27 -5.05
C VAL A 63 6.40 -1.93 -6.29
N ASP A 64 7.19 -2.73 -7.00
CA ASP A 64 6.71 -3.45 -8.18
C ASP A 64 5.55 -4.39 -7.84
N TYR A 65 5.64 -5.10 -6.71
CA TYR A 65 4.54 -5.95 -6.27
C TYR A 65 3.28 -5.12 -5.99
N LEU A 66 3.44 -4.01 -5.27
CA LEU A 66 2.31 -3.14 -4.94
C LEU A 66 1.63 -2.59 -6.19
N LEU A 67 2.40 -2.28 -7.23
CA LEU A 67 1.85 -1.71 -8.46
C LEU A 67 1.42 -2.76 -9.49
N GLY A 68 1.58 -4.05 -9.17
CA GLY A 68 1.15 -5.12 -10.06
C GLY A 68 2.12 -5.43 -11.19
N ARG A 69 3.37 -4.96 -11.09
CA ARG A 69 4.38 -5.21 -12.13
C ARG A 69 5.06 -6.56 -11.95
N THR A 70 4.88 -7.19 -10.82
CA THR A 70 5.38 -8.53 -10.53
C THR A 70 4.40 -9.24 -9.60
N ASN A 71 4.40 -10.57 -9.61
CA ASN A 71 3.66 -11.38 -8.66
C ASN A 71 4.55 -11.87 -7.51
N VAL A 72 5.82 -11.51 -7.52
CA VAL A 72 6.76 -11.88 -6.46
C VAL A 72 6.58 -10.93 -5.29
N LYS A 73 6.09 -11.46 -4.17
CA LYS A 73 5.77 -10.66 -2.98
C LYS A 73 7.02 -10.26 -2.20
N GLN A 74 8.08 -11.08 -2.22
CA GLN A 74 9.29 -10.80 -1.47
C GLN A 74 9.97 -9.53 -1.97
N PRO A 75 10.67 -8.79 -1.07
CA PRO A 75 11.41 -7.61 -1.48
C PRO A 75 12.57 -7.97 -2.39
N TYR A 76 13.12 -6.96 -3.05
CA TYR A 76 14.27 -7.17 -3.93
C TYR A 76 15.42 -7.78 -3.15
N PRO A 77 16.19 -8.71 -3.76
CA PRO A 77 17.35 -9.30 -3.08
C PRO A 77 18.38 -8.21 -2.78
N LYS A 78 18.96 -8.30 -1.60
CA LYS A 78 20.06 -7.42 -1.21
C LYS A 78 21.33 -7.92 -1.90
N LYS A 79 22.08 -6.98 -2.45
CA LYS A 79 23.39 -7.27 -3.02
C LYS A 79 24.47 -7.19 -1.94
#